data_3919c06db0d1c5d92dfc8c7ac5302dad
#
_entry.id   3919c06db0d1c5d92dfc8c7ac5302dad
#
_cell.length_a   1.000
_cell.length_b   1.000
_cell.length_c   1.000
_cell.angle_alpha   90.00
_cell.angle_beta   90.00
_cell.angle_gamma   90.00
#
_symmetry.space_group_name_H-M   'P 1'
#
loop_
_entity.id
_entity.type
_entity.pdbx_description
1 polymer ?
#
loop_
_entity_poly.entity_id
_entity_poly.type
_entity_poly.pdbx_seq_one_letter_code
_entity_poly.pdbx_strand_id
1 'polypeptide(L)'
;MNQAQSQKDQGTKVRSFSGSTPNIVDRVIGVFSPEAAVRRLCARDKLREFGYDGARQTTERGKAQAAKNQSPETTEMQRDIVQLIWESREMHRNLPLVNGTVNRLCEYTISRLAYKSRCGDRKIEKAYEDYLHSWSGRSDWSGRFRFRKQVELALRGMILDGDHLLLPLRETKKEGFGEVRLQNVEGDRVGDPHRLVLHKPRGLVIGERGEIVNFEVFKRSTVNRYEKDLTVEAERALFLVDPFRADMYRGVPLMGPAMPRVRDLYEAIKLEMVAAKAASGIAAFTSDNVAGEGPQWDPAPVDPKEDAARLKSLQGGYEVIPGRTVHIPRGAKLDLAPGTVRPTGAFQVLIDVLARELAQALNTPFGFVYRMGELGGVTQRVEVMQLQRRLEYFRQLLTDLILDPVRDLVLAEGIAEGKIPAHPNYKVGVWQWGAHLTADVGHDTNARATMLQMGLTN
;
A
#
# COMPACT_ATOMS: atom_id res chain seq x y z
N MET A 1 -20.15 7.54 71.23
CA MET A 1 -21.04 7.99 70.12
C MET A 1 -20.18 8.80 69.20
N ASN A 2 -19.71 8.25 68.11
CA ASN A 2 -19.12 8.85 66.85
C ASN A 2 -18.15 7.88 66.19
N GLN A 3 -18.64 6.71 65.76
CA GLN A 3 -17.92 5.81 64.85
C GLN A 3 -18.84 5.14 63.83
N ALA A 4 -20.00 5.70 63.52
CA ALA A 4 -20.99 5.09 62.63
C ALA A 4 -21.37 5.92 61.43
N GLN A 5 -20.56 6.93 61.02
CA GLN A 5 -20.92 7.81 59.88
C GLN A 5 -19.84 7.91 58.79
N SER A 6 -18.80 7.04 58.76
CA SER A 6 -17.73 7.11 57.74
C SER A 6 -17.73 5.94 56.75
N GLN A 7 -18.83 5.21 56.56
CA GLN A 7 -18.90 4.09 55.63
C GLN A 7 -20.01 4.20 54.54
N LYS A 8 -20.41 5.38 54.18
CA LYS A 8 -21.50 5.54 53.18
C LYS A 8 -21.15 6.32 51.93
N ASP A 9 -19.87 6.45 51.57
CA ASP A 9 -19.48 7.09 50.29
C ASP A 9 -18.36 6.34 49.58
N GLN A 10 -18.42 5.01 49.51
CA GLN A 10 -17.80 4.29 48.41
C GLN A 10 -18.83 4.17 47.31
N GLY A 11 -18.96 5.24 46.53
CA GLY A 11 -19.68 5.25 45.28
C GLY A 11 -19.19 4.11 44.40
N THR A 12 -20.03 3.10 44.24
CA THR A 12 -19.85 2.01 43.28
C THR A 12 -19.60 2.67 41.94
N LYS A 13 -18.32 2.73 41.51
CA LYS A 13 -17.98 3.06 40.10
C LYS A 13 -18.72 2.06 39.25
N VAL A 14 -19.85 2.48 38.68
CA VAL A 14 -20.55 1.77 37.64
C VAL A 14 -19.56 1.63 36.49
N ARG A 15 -18.94 0.46 36.37
CA ARG A 15 -18.14 0.11 35.17
C ARG A 15 -19.09 0.23 34.03
N SER A 16 -18.82 1.16 33.13
CA SER A 16 -19.53 1.31 31.87
C SER A 16 -19.50 -0.04 31.18
N PHE A 17 -20.63 -0.69 31.02
CA PHE A 17 -20.80 -1.94 30.27
C PHE A 17 -20.62 -1.63 28.80
N SER A 18 -19.44 -1.82 28.29
CA SER A 18 -19.17 -1.88 26.85
C SER A 18 -19.35 -3.31 26.36
N GLY A 19 -20.50 -3.87 26.57
CA GLY A 19 -20.84 -5.22 26.17
C GLY A 19 -21.80 -5.27 24.98
N SER A 20 -22.08 -6.47 24.51
CA SER A 20 -22.96 -6.78 23.39
C SER A 20 -24.26 -5.97 23.39
N THR A 21 -24.63 -5.41 22.22
CA THR A 21 -25.94 -4.77 22.02
C THR A 21 -27.06 -5.75 22.38
N PRO A 22 -28.03 -5.33 23.22
CA PRO A 22 -29.13 -6.18 23.63
C PRO A 22 -29.98 -6.63 22.43
N ASN A 23 -30.20 -7.92 22.30
CA ASN A 23 -31.13 -8.48 21.33
C ASN A 23 -32.58 -8.13 21.67
N ILE A 24 -33.50 -8.32 20.72
CA ILE A 24 -34.95 -8.10 20.94
C ILE A 24 -35.45 -8.84 22.18
N VAL A 25 -34.97 -10.07 22.39
CA VAL A 25 -35.29 -10.90 23.58
C VAL A 25 -34.74 -10.28 24.86
N ASP A 26 -33.55 -9.71 24.83
CA ASP A 26 -32.94 -9.04 26.00
C ASP A 26 -33.68 -7.72 26.33
N ARG A 27 -34.21 -7.04 25.32
CA ARG A 27 -35.05 -5.84 25.50
C ARG A 27 -36.41 -6.19 26.11
N VAL A 28 -37.03 -7.27 25.64
CA VAL A 28 -38.33 -7.74 26.21
C VAL A 28 -38.15 -8.19 27.65
N ILE A 29 -37.09 -8.98 27.94
CA ILE A 29 -36.80 -9.42 29.31
C ILE A 29 -36.45 -8.20 30.19
N GLY A 30 -35.75 -7.21 29.67
CA GLY A 30 -35.39 -5.98 30.39
C GLY A 30 -36.59 -5.13 30.83
N VAL A 31 -37.75 -5.22 30.12
CA VAL A 31 -38.98 -4.55 30.51
C VAL A 31 -39.62 -5.25 31.72
N PHE A 32 -39.55 -6.60 31.79
CA PHE A 32 -40.16 -7.37 32.87
C PHE A 32 -39.23 -7.64 34.07
N SER A 33 -37.93 -7.81 33.82
CA SER A 33 -36.89 -8.03 34.84
C SER A 33 -35.54 -7.53 34.38
N PRO A 34 -35.14 -6.30 34.74
CA PRO A 34 -33.84 -5.73 34.38
C PRO A 34 -32.65 -6.57 34.83
N GLU A 35 -32.73 -7.20 36.00
CA GLU A 35 -31.67 -8.03 36.54
C GLU A 35 -31.46 -9.32 35.70
N ALA A 36 -32.53 -9.94 35.24
CA ALA A 36 -32.46 -11.12 34.37
C ALA A 36 -31.84 -10.80 33.04
N ALA A 37 -32.16 -9.63 32.45
CA ALA A 37 -31.55 -9.15 31.22
C ALA A 37 -30.02 -8.92 31.38
N VAL A 38 -29.60 -8.31 32.51
CA VAL A 38 -28.17 -8.09 32.82
C VAL A 38 -27.45 -9.41 33.03
N ARG A 39 -28.01 -10.35 33.79
CA ARG A 39 -27.40 -11.69 33.99
C ARG A 39 -27.21 -12.42 32.66
N ARG A 40 -28.15 -12.32 31.76
CA ARG A 40 -28.09 -12.96 30.46
C ARG A 40 -27.05 -12.30 29.54
N LEU A 41 -26.93 -10.97 29.57
CA LEU A 41 -25.87 -10.24 28.88
C LEU A 41 -24.49 -10.63 29.39
N CYS A 42 -24.31 -10.66 30.75
CA CYS A 42 -23.07 -11.10 31.38
C CYS A 42 -22.71 -12.56 31.06
N ALA A 43 -23.70 -13.46 31.00
CA ALA A 43 -23.46 -14.84 30.62
C ALA A 43 -23.04 -14.98 29.15
N ARG A 44 -23.61 -14.19 28.27
CA ARG A 44 -23.17 -14.13 26.86
C ARG A 44 -21.77 -13.56 26.70
N ASP A 45 -21.41 -12.54 27.48
CA ASP A 45 -20.07 -11.95 27.43
C ASP A 45 -19.03 -12.97 27.97
N LYS A 46 -19.35 -13.73 29.02
CA LYS A 46 -18.50 -14.84 29.50
C LYS A 46 -18.35 -15.96 28.48
N LEU A 47 -19.40 -16.32 27.74
CA LEU A 47 -19.32 -17.30 26.66
C LEU A 47 -18.46 -16.83 25.50
N ARG A 48 -18.30 -15.52 25.32
CA ARG A 48 -17.41 -14.93 24.31
C ARG A 48 -15.95 -14.90 24.76
N GLU A 49 -15.67 -15.10 26.05
CA GLU A 49 -14.29 -15.20 26.56
C GLU A 49 -13.57 -16.49 26.15
N PHE A 50 -14.30 -17.50 25.64
CA PHE A 50 -13.72 -18.73 25.12
C PHE A 50 -13.48 -18.59 23.60
N GLY A 51 -12.23 -18.46 23.16
CA GLY A 51 -11.85 -18.36 21.76
C GLY A 51 -10.55 -17.61 21.54
N TYR A 52 -10.19 -17.44 20.28
CA TYR A 52 -9.00 -16.70 19.90
C TYR A 52 -9.12 -15.22 20.29
N ASP A 53 -8.06 -14.65 20.87
CA ASP A 53 -8.03 -13.24 21.28
C ASP A 53 -8.29 -12.27 20.12
N GLY A 54 -7.92 -12.63 18.90
CA GLY A 54 -8.19 -11.86 17.67
C GLY A 54 -9.67 -11.74 17.34
N ALA A 55 -10.51 -12.67 17.81
CA ALA A 55 -11.96 -12.63 17.60
C ALA A 55 -12.70 -11.80 18.67
N ARG A 56 -12.01 -11.35 19.70
CA ARG A 56 -12.60 -10.57 20.80
C ARG A 56 -12.70 -9.10 20.43
N GLN A 57 -13.91 -8.59 20.40
CA GLN A 57 -14.16 -7.15 20.24
C GLN A 57 -14.21 -6.51 21.63
N THR A 58 -13.15 -5.85 22.07
CA THR A 58 -13.12 -5.04 23.27
C THR A 58 -13.14 -3.56 22.89
N THR A 59 -13.73 -2.71 23.73
CA THR A 59 -13.75 -1.25 23.57
C THR A 59 -12.37 -0.62 23.54
N GLU A 60 -11.37 -1.27 24.13
CA GLU A 60 -9.98 -0.81 24.21
C GLU A 60 -9.20 -1.09 22.91
N ARG A 61 -9.62 -2.06 22.09
CA ARG A 61 -8.96 -2.43 20.83
C ARG A 61 -9.50 -1.71 19.60
N GLY A 62 -10.23 -0.63 19.81
CA GLY A 62 -10.84 0.14 18.71
C GLY A 62 -12.03 -0.58 18.08
N LYS A 63 -12.79 0.16 17.29
CA LYS A 63 -14.01 -0.29 16.61
C LYS A 63 -13.71 -1.12 15.35
N ALA A 64 -12.73 -2.01 15.37
CA ALA A 64 -12.58 -3.00 14.33
C ALA A 64 -13.75 -3.98 14.42
N GLN A 65 -14.87 -3.60 13.87
CA GLN A 65 -15.97 -4.53 13.64
C GLN A 65 -15.55 -5.45 12.51
N ALA A 66 -15.06 -6.64 12.86
CA ALA A 66 -15.15 -7.74 11.92
C ALA A 66 -16.64 -7.85 11.55
N ALA A 67 -16.95 -7.78 10.27
CA ALA A 67 -18.32 -7.90 9.81
C ALA A 67 -18.92 -9.18 10.38
N LYS A 68 -20.09 -9.08 11.01
CA LYS A 68 -20.75 -10.23 11.65
C LYS A 68 -21.15 -11.33 10.67
N ASN A 69 -21.23 -10.98 9.41
CA ASN A 69 -21.46 -11.89 8.30
C ASN A 69 -20.18 -11.92 7.47
N GLN A 70 -19.57 -13.08 7.35
CA GLN A 70 -18.47 -13.26 6.41
C GLN A 70 -19.05 -13.17 5.00
N SER A 71 -18.99 -12.00 4.42
CA SER A 71 -19.24 -11.82 3.00
C SER A 71 -18.04 -12.34 2.21
N PRO A 72 -18.22 -12.82 0.98
CA PRO A 72 -17.10 -13.06 0.08
C PRO A 72 -16.22 -11.81 -0.01
N GLU A 73 -14.90 -12.00 -0.08
CA GLU A 73 -13.95 -10.88 -0.18
C GLU A 73 -14.27 -9.96 -1.35
N THR A 74 -14.74 -10.54 -2.45
CA THR A 74 -15.24 -9.79 -3.61
C THR A 74 -16.31 -8.76 -3.25
N THR A 75 -17.19 -9.06 -2.30
CA THR A 75 -18.28 -8.14 -1.89
C THR A 75 -17.75 -7.03 -0.97
N GLU A 76 -16.89 -7.39 -0.01
CA GLU A 76 -16.27 -6.42 0.91
C GLU A 76 -15.37 -5.44 0.15
N MET A 77 -14.54 -5.97 -0.73
CA MET A 77 -13.57 -5.22 -1.52
C MET A 77 -14.24 -4.25 -2.51
N GLN A 78 -15.40 -4.59 -3.06
CA GLN A 78 -16.04 -3.75 -4.09
C GLN A 78 -16.38 -2.34 -3.63
N ARG A 79 -16.63 -2.16 -2.34
CA ARG A 79 -16.93 -0.85 -1.77
C ARG A 79 -15.71 0.05 -1.75
N ASP A 80 -14.56 -0.54 -1.47
CA ASP A 80 -13.37 0.21 -1.08
C ASP A 80 -12.30 0.22 -2.17
N ILE A 81 -12.34 -0.72 -3.12
CA ILE A 81 -11.28 -0.93 -4.14
C ILE A 81 -10.98 0.34 -4.95
N VAL A 82 -11.99 1.09 -5.34
CA VAL A 82 -11.83 2.30 -6.16
C VAL A 82 -11.08 3.37 -5.35
N GLN A 83 -11.50 3.55 -4.11
CA GLN A 83 -10.85 4.49 -3.20
C GLN A 83 -9.39 4.07 -2.93
N LEU A 84 -9.15 2.78 -2.68
CA LEU A 84 -7.81 2.23 -2.48
C LEU A 84 -6.92 2.45 -3.70
N ILE A 85 -7.41 2.23 -4.92
CA ILE A 85 -6.67 2.50 -6.15
C ILE A 85 -6.29 3.99 -6.25
N TRP A 86 -7.24 4.89 -6.03
CA TRP A 86 -6.97 6.33 -6.14
C TRP A 86 -5.97 6.81 -5.09
N GLU A 87 -6.12 6.36 -3.86
CA GLU A 87 -5.19 6.67 -2.76
C GLU A 87 -3.79 6.09 -3.00
N SER A 88 -3.71 4.86 -3.48
CA SER A 88 -2.43 4.22 -3.83
C SER A 88 -1.68 5.04 -4.89
N ARG A 89 -2.38 5.44 -5.94
CA ARG A 89 -1.83 6.26 -7.03
C ARG A 89 -1.44 7.66 -6.56
N GLU A 90 -2.23 8.26 -5.67
CA GLU A 90 -1.91 9.55 -5.06
C GLU A 90 -0.64 9.47 -4.22
N MET A 91 -0.56 8.47 -3.33
CA MET A 91 0.63 8.23 -2.51
C MET A 91 1.87 7.99 -3.37
N HIS A 92 1.77 7.16 -4.41
CA HIS A 92 2.87 6.92 -5.33
C HIS A 92 3.32 8.20 -6.05
N ARG A 93 2.40 9.10 -6.39
CA ARG A 93 2.71 10.36 -7.06
C ARG A 93 3.36 11.38 -6.14
N ASN A 94 2.88 11.49 -4.91
CA ASN A 94 3.16 12.62 -4.03
C ASN A 94 4.10 12.28 -2.87
N LEU A 95 4.27 11.00 -2.51
CA LEU A 95 5.09 10.58 -1.38
C LEU A 95 6.40 9.93 -1.83
N PRO A 96 7.56 10.58 -1.64
CA PRO A 96 8.85 10.11 -2.14
C PRO A 96 9.23 8.71 -1.67
N LEU A 97 8.91 8.34 -0.42
CA LEU A 97 9.19 7.01 0.12
C LEU A 97 8.45 5.92 -0.66
N VAL A 98 7.16 6.13 -0.91
CA VAL A 98 6.30 5.20 -1.67
C VAL A 98 6.77 5.13 -3.12
N ASN A 99 6.97 6.30 -3.74
CA ASN A 99 7.42 6.39 -5.13
C ASN A 99 8.73 5.64 -5.34
N GLY A 100 9.75 5.94 -4.53
CA GLY A 100 11.07 5.33 -4.63
C GLY A 100 11.04 3.82 -4.38
N THR A 101 10.22 3.36 -3.43
CA THR A 101 10.11 1.93 -3.11
C THR A 101 9.43 1.15 -4.24
N VAL A 102 8.31 1.61 -4.76
CA VAL A 102 7.59 0.96 -5.87
C VAL A 102 8.44 0.97 -7.14
N ASN A 103 9.10 2.09 -7.46
CA ASN A 103 9.97 2.17 -8.63
C ASN A 103 11.13 1.17 -8.53
N ARG A 104 11.85 1.13 -7.41
CA ARG A 104 12.93 0.15 -7.20
C ARG A 104 12.43 -1.29 -7.28
N LEU A 105 11.24 -1.58 -6.73
CA LEU A 105 10.67 -2.92 -6.78
C LEU A 105 10.40 -3.36 -8.22
N CYS A 106 9.82 -2.48 -9.05
CA CYS A 106 9.60 -2.75 -10.47
C CYS A 106 10.93 -2.89 -11.24
N GLU A 107 11.88 -1.98 -11.04
CA GLU A 107 13.16 -1.96 -11.73
C GLU A 107 14.02 -3.19 -11.39
N TYR A 108 14.05 -3.61 -10.12
CA TYR A 108 14.83 -4.77 -9.69
C TYR A 108 14.17 -6.09 -10.10
N THR A 109 12.84 -6.13 -10.16
CA THR A 109 12.13 -7.29 -10.71
C THR A 109 12.44 -7.45 -12.20
N ILE A 110 12.36 -6.37 -12.99
CA ILE A 110 12.45 -6.39 -14.46
C ILE A 110 13.75 -5.67 -14.92
N SER A 111 14.87 -5.99 -14.30
CA SER A 111 16.16 -5.37 -14.64
C SER A 111 16.61 -5.72 -16.06
N ARG A 112 16.42 -6.96 -16.48
CA ARG A 112 16.64 -7.47 -17.84
C ARG A 112 15.54 -8.48 -18.15
N LEU A 113 15.03 -8.47 -19.35
CA LEU A 113 14.06 -9.45 -19.82
C LEU A 113 14.50 -9.95 -21.20
N ALA A 114 14.85 -11.21 -21.30
CA ALA A 114 15.21 -11.89 -22.53
C ALA A 114 14.65 -13.32 -22.51
N TYR A 115 14.28 -13.84 -23.65
CA TYR A 115 13.83 -15.21 -23.80
C TYR A 115 14.96 -16.09 -24.35
N LYS A 116 15.08 -17.31 -23.84
CA LYS A 116 15.93 -18.36 -24.34
C LYS A 116 15.12 -19.60 -24.65
N SER A 117 15.03 -19.94 -25.93
CA SER A 117 14.38 -21.17 -26.36
C SER A 117 15.19 -22.40 -25.99
N ARG A 118 14.51 -23.51 -25.75
CA ARG A 118 15.12 -24.83 -25.45
C ARG A 118 14.35 -25.92 -26.21
N CYS A 119 14.13 -25.73 -27.49
CA CYS A 119 13.40 -26.70 -28.32
C CYS A 119 14.26 -27.91 -28.74
N GLY A 120 15.60 -27.82 -28.58
CA GLY A 120 16.54 -28.89 -28.91
C GLY A 120 17.24 -28.71 -30.26
N ASP A 121 16.87 -27.72 -31.09
CA ASP A 121 17.56 -27.34 -32.33
C ASP A 121 18.07 -25.91 -32.24
N ARG A 122 19.38 -25.72 -32.20
CA ARG A 122 20.03 -24.41 -32.04
C ARG A 122 19.65 -23.39 -33.13
N LYS A 123 19.38 -23.83 -34.35
CA LYS A 123 19.02 -22.94 -35.45
C LYS A 123 17.60 -22.41 -35.24
N ILE A 124 16.68 -23.29 -34.83
CA ILE A 124 15.29 -22.95 -34.56
C ILE A 124 15.21 -22.11 -33.27
N GLU A 125 15.96 -22.47 -32.24
CA GLU A 125 16.04 -21.69 -30.99
C GLU A 125 16.43 -20.24 -31.26
N LYS A 126 17.48 -20.04 -32.06
CA LYS A 126 17.92 -18.70 -32.45
C LYS A 126 16.84 -17.96 -33.25
N ALA A 127 16.17 -18.64 -34.19
CA ALA A 127 15.09 -18.04 -34.94
C ALA A 127 13.93 -17.57 -34.07
N TYR A 128 13.56 -18.33 -33.03
CA TYR A 128 12.52 -17.95 -32.05
C TYR A 128 12.96 -16.76 -31.18
N GLU A 129 14.19 -16.77 -30.69
CA GLU A 129 14.75 -15.67 -29.90
C GLU A 129 14.80 -14.37 -30.70
N ASP A 130 15.32 -14.42 -31.93
CA ASP A 130 15.44 -13.26 -32.82
C ASP A 130 14.05 -12.72 -33.21
N TYR A 131 13.08 -13.60 -33.45
CA TYR A 131 11.71 -13.22 -33.77
C TYR A 131 11.04 -12.50 -32.60
N LEU A 132 11.06 -13.08 -31.39
CA LEU A 132 10.53 -12.45 -30.18
C LEU A 132 11.25 -11.13 -29.85
N HIS A 133 12.56 -11.08 -30.05
CA HIS A 133 13.31 -9.83 -29.83
C HIS A 133 12.86 -8.73 -30.79
N SER A 134 12.71 -9.07 -32.09
CA SER A 134 12.20 -8.14 -33.08
C SER A 134 10.77 -7.68 -32.78
N TRP A 135 9.88 -8.63 -32.44
CA TRP A 135 8.51 -8.34 -32.04
C TRP A 135 8.44 -7.43 -30.81
N SER A 136 9.31 -7.62 -29.84
CA SER A 136 9.32 -6.85 -28.57
C SER A 136 9.44 -5.34 -28.78
N GLY A 137 10.06 -4.93 -29.90
CA GLY A 137 10.18 -3.52 -30.27
C GLY A 137 8.89 -2.90 -30.80
N ARG A 138 7.92 -3.73 -31.25
CA ARG A 138 6.66 -3.33 -31.87
C ARG A 138 5.43 -3.84 -31.14
N SER A 139 5.64 -4.38 -29.95
CA SER A 139 4.61 -5.08 -29.16
C SER A 139 3.48 -4.20 -28.66
N ASP A 140 3.65 -2.89 -28.59
CA ASP A 140 2.65 -1.97 -28.03
C ASP A 140 1.61 -1.55 -29.09
N TRP A 141 0.33 -1.64 -28.71
CA TRP A 141 -0.78 -1.20 -29.56
C TRP A 141 -0.67 0.28 -29.94
N SER A 142 -0.29 1.10 -28.98
CA SER A 142 -0.11 2.55 -29.21
C SER A 142 1.24 2.92 -29.85
N GLY A 143 2.16 1.96 -29.99
CA GLY A 143 3.51 2.17 -30.54
C GLY A 143 4.47 2.95 -29.65
N ARG A 144 4.12 3.22 -28.38
CA ARG A 144 4.93 4.02 -27.46
C ARG A 144 5.96 3.22 -26.67
N PHE A 145 5.68 1.96 -26.38
CA PHE A 145 6.45 1.16 -25.42
C PHE A 145 7.02 -0.10 -26.08
N ARG A 146 8.17 -0.53 -25.60
CA ARG A 146 8.69 -1.87 -25.86
C ARG A 146 8.09 -2.87 -24.88
N PHE A 147 8.10 -4.16 -25.23
CA PHE A 147 7.51 -5.23 -24.41
C PHE A 147 7.97 -5.19 -22.96
N ARG A 148 9.28 -5.06 -22.70
CA ARG A 148 9.81 -4.93 -21.33
C ARG A 148 9.11 -3.83 -20.54
N LYS A 149 8.87 -2.66 -21.16
CA LYS A 149 8.20 -1.54 -20.47
C LYS A 149 6.71 -1.82 -20.23
N GLN A 150 6.06 -2.55 -21.11
CA GLN A 150 4.67 -2.99 -20.91
C GLN A 150 4.55 -3.94 -19.73
N VAL A 151 5.49 -4.90 -19.59
CA VAL A 151 5.54 -5.82 -18.43
C VAL A 151 5.82 -5.05 -17.13
N GLU A 152 6.71 -4.05 -17.16
CA GLU A 152 6.96 -3.16 -16.00
C GLU A 152 5.70 -2.37 -15.60
N LEU A 153 4.95 -1.86 -16.58
CA LEU A 153 3.70 -1.16 -16.33
C LEU A 153 2.63 -2.11 -15.78
N ALA A 154 2.60 -3.36 -16.24
CA ALA A 154 1.69 -4.37 -15.71
C ALA A 154 2.00 -4.69 -14.24
N LEU A 155 3.28 -4.91 -13.90
CA LEU A 155 3.69 -5.13 -12.52
C LEU A 155 3.37 -3.92 -11.63
N ARG A 156 3.66 -2.72 -12.10
CA ARG A 156 3.34 -1.48 -11.39
C ARG A 156 1.84 -1.33 -11.18
N GLY A 157 1.03 -1.64 -12.19
CA GLY A 157 -0.44 -1.66 -12.09
C GLY A 157 -0.91 -2.65 -11.03
N MET A 158 -0.38 -3.86 -11.02
CA MET A 158 -0.71 -4.85 -9.98
C MET A 158 -0.33 -4.36 -8.57
N ILE A 159 0.82 -3.72 -8.39
CA ILE A 159 1.25 -3.20 -7.09
C ILE A 159 0.34 -2.04 -6.62
N LEU A 160 -0.02 -1.12 -7.52
CA LEU A 160 -0.74 0.10 -7.18
C LEU A 160 -2.26 -0.04 -7.24
N ASP A 161 -2.77 -0.81 -8.18
CA ASP A 161 -4.21 -0.98 -8.42
C ASP A 161 -4.74 -2.31 -7.89
N GLY A 162 -3.83 -3.27 -7.63
CA GLY A 162 -4.16 -4.63 -7.21
C GLY A 162 -4.17 -5.62 -8.36
N ASP A 163 -4.54 -5.20 -9.55
CA ASP A 163 -4.53 -6.02 -10.75
C ASP A 163 -4.20 -5.20 -12.00
N HIS A 164 -3.91 -5.90 -13.10
CA HIS A 164 -3.64 -5.29 -14.39
C HIS A 164 -4.07 -6.21 -15.53
N LEU A 165 -4.64 -5.63 -16.59
CA LEU A 165 -5.10 -6.39 -17.73
C LEU A 165 -4.27 -6.02 -18.97
N LEU A 166 -3.74 -7.01 -19.68
CA LEU A 166 -3.16 -6.85 -21.02
C LEU A 166 -4.06 -7.51 -22.05
N LEU A 167 -4.34 -6.77 -23.10
CA LEU A 167 -5.17 -7.23 -24.20
C LEU A 167 -4.32 -7.45 -25.44
N PRO A 168 -4.17 -8.70 -25.92
CA PRO A 168 -3.64 -8.98 -27.24
C PRO A 168 -4.64 -8.52 -28.30
N LEU A 169 -4.26 -7.55 -29.12
CA LEU A 169 -5.09 -6.98 -30.17
C LEU A 169 -4.41 -7.18 -31.52
N ARG A 170 -5.23 -7.27 -32.57
CA ARG A 170 -4.76 -7.33 -33.95
C ARG A 170 -5.47 -6.29 -34.79
N GLU A 171 -4.72 -5.61 -35.63
CA GLU A 171 -5.27 -4.71 -36.62
C GLU A 171 -5.91 -5.51 -37.76
N THR A 172 -7.15 -5.19 -38.10
CA THR A 172 -7.80 -5.80 -39.25
C THR A 172 -7.26 -5.16 -40.54
N LYS A 173 -6.63 -5.95 -41.39
CA LYS A 173 -6.12 -5.52 -42.72
C LYS A 173 -7.02 -6.04 -43.85
N LYS A 174 -6.88 -5.48 -45.03
CA LYS A 174 -7.62 -5.93 -46.22
C LYS A 174 -7.35 -7.40 -46.57
N GLU A 175 -6.15 -7.88 -46.26
CA GLU A 175 -5.69 -9.25 -46.52
C GLU A 175 -5.32 -9.95 -45.22
N GLY A 176 -6.30 -10.12 -44.29
CA GLY A 176 -6.10 -10.84 -43.02
C GLY A 176 -5.90 -9.96 -41.82
N PHE A 177 -5.19 -10.46 -40.83
CA PHE A 177 -4.93 -9.76 -39.54
C PHE A 177 -3.49 -9.24 -39.49
N GLY A 178 -3.31 -8.10 -38.87
CA GLY A 178 -1.99 -7.59 -38.51
C GLY A 178 -1.34 -8.39 -37.39
N GLU A 179 -0.07 -8.10 -37.17
CA GLU A 179 0.73 -8.67 -36.09
C GLU A 179 0.06 -8.41 -34.71
N VAL A 180 0.12 -9.36 -33.81
CA VAL A 180 -0.37 -9.21 -32.42
C VAL A 180 0.39 -8.09 -31.72
N ARG A 181 -0.36 -7.19 -31.09
CA ARG A 181 0.16 -6.14 -30.23
C ARG A 181 -0.60 -6.13 -28.91
N LEU A 182 0.02 -5.63 -27.87
CA LEU A 182 -0.53 -5.62 -26.53
C LEU A 182 -1.01 -4.22 -26.13
N GLN A 183 -2.19 -4.14 -25.55
CA GLN A 183 -2.71 -2.94 -24.93
C GLN A 183 -2.74 -3.12 -23.41
N ASN A 184 -2.08 -2.21 -22.67
CA ASN A 184 -2.18 -2.14 -21.22
C ASN A 184 -3.49 -1.49 -20.81
N VAL A 185 -4.21 -2.11 -19.87
CA VAL A 185 -5.45 -1.61 -19.29
C VAL A 185 -5.30 -1.55 -17.78
N GLU A 186 -5.38 -0.35 -17.23
CA GLU A 186 -5.27 -0.11 -15.79
C GLU A 186 -6.47 -0.68 -15.02
N GLY A 187 -6.27 -1.08 -13.76
CA GLY A 187 -7.27 -1.77 -12.94
C GLY A 187 -8.59 -1.01 -12.76
N ASP A 188 -8.58 0.32 -12.74
CA ASP A 188 -9.80 1.13 -12.66
C ASP A 188 -10.65 1.12 -13.95
N ARG A 189 -10.05 0.75 -15.09
CA ARG A 189 -10.75 0.59 -16.36
C ARG A 189 -11.42 -0.77 -16.55
N VAL A 190 -11.15 -1.73 -15.68
CA VAL A 190 -11.86 -3.01 -15.66
C VAL A 190 -13.12 -2.83 -14.82
N GLY A 191 -14.28 -2.64 -15.49
CA GLY A 191 -15.56 -2.26 -14.90
C GLY A 191 -15.71 -0.76 -14.64
N ASP A 192 -16.96 -0.32 -14.49
CA ASP A 192 -17.27 1.07 -14.14
C ASP A 192 -16.96 1.33 -12.66
N PRO A 193 -16.02 2.22 -12.31
CA PRO A 193 -15.70 2.53 -10.91
C PRO A 193 -16.84 3.22 -10.15
N HIS A 194 -17.80 3.83 -10.85
CA HIS A 194 -18.94 4.49 -10.24
C HIS A 194 -20.18 3.59 -10.08
N ARG A 195 -20.14 2.38 -10.69
CA ARG A 195 -21.23 1.43 -10.61
C ARG A 195 -20.92 0.30 -9.66
N LEU A 196 -21.47 0.38 -8.48
CA LEU A 196 -21.40 -0.72 -7.50
C LEU A 196 -22.50 -1.74 -7.81
N VAL A 197 -22.11 -2.99 -8.10
CA VAL A 197 -23.02 -4.12 -8.23
C VAL A 197 -22.65 -5.12 -7.12
N LEU A 198 -23.45 -5.18 -6.07
CA LEU A 198 -23.25 -6.12 -4.98
C LEU A 198 -23.25 -7.56 -5.50
N HIS A 199 -22.39 -8.40 -4.95
CA HIS A 199 -22.24 -9.83 -5.26
C HIS A 199 -21.69 -10.16 -6.66
N LYS A 200 -21.25 -9.19 -7.45
CA LYS A 200 -20.56 -9.44 -8.73
C LYS A 200 -19.22 -8.72 -8.74
N PRO A 201 -18.12 -9.38 -9.11
CA PRO A 201 -16.84 -8.71 -9.22
C PRO A 201 -16.90 -7.65 -10.33
N ARG A 202 -16.42 -6.46 -10.02
CA ARG A 202 -16.49 -5.31 -10.92
C ARG A 202 -15.75 -5.61 -12.24
N GLY A 203 -16.46 -5.46 -13.36
CA GLY A 203 -15.91 -5.62 -14.70
C GLY A 203 -15.61 -7.06 -15.11
N LEU A 204 -16.06 -8.05 -14.31
CA LEU A 204 -15.89 -9.45 -14.63
C LEU A 204 -17.26 -10.13 -14.76
N VAL A 205 -17.37 -10.97 -15.76
CA VAL A 205 -18.52 -11.88 -15.91
C VAL A 205 -18.04 -13.25 -15.48
N ILE A 206 -18.68 -13.80 -14.44
CA ILE A 206 -18.35 -15.09 -13.84
C ILE A 206 -19.32 -16.14 -14.33
N GLY A 207 -18.79 -17.29 -14.75
CA GLY A 207 -19.56 -18.45 -15.17
C GLY A 207 -20.04 -19.30 -13.99
N GLU A 208 -20.74 -20.40 -14.31
CA GLU A 208 -21.36 -21.27 -13.30
C GLU A 208 -20.35 -22.00 -12.41
N ARG A 209 -19.14 -22.24 -12.89
CA ARG A 209 -18.05 -22.91 -12.15
C ARG A 209 -17.17 -21.93 -11.37
N GLY A 210 -17.49 -20.63 -11.41
CA GLY A 210 -16.66 -19.60 -10.84
C GLY A 210 -15.50 -19.13 -11.74
N GLU A 211 -15.45 -19.56 -13.00
CA GLU A 211 -14.48 -19.09 -13.98
C GLU A 211 -14.81 -17.69 -14.49
N ILE A 212 -13.79 -16.91 -14.83
CA ILE A 212 -13.97 -15.63 -15.50
C ILE A 212 -14.28 -15.94 -16.98
N VAL A 213 -15.44 -15.52 -17.44
CA VAL A 213 -15.87 -15.71 -18.85
C VAL A 213 -15.49 -14.48 -19.68
N ASN A 214 -15.78 -13.28 -19.19
CA ASN A 214 -15.51 -12.04 -19.91
C ASN A 214 -14.99 -10.94 -18.99
N PHE A 215 -14.20 -10.04 -19.59
CA PHE A 215 -13.80 -8.76 -19.03
C PHE A 215 -14.58 -7.61 -19.68
N GLU A 216 -15.18 -6.74 -18.90
CA GLU A 216 -15.77 -5.49 -19.37
C GLU A 216 -14.79 -4.35 -19.19
N VAL A 217 -14.31 -3.81 -20.29
CA VAL A 217 -13.33 -2.72 -20.32
C VAL A 217 -14.01 -1.40 -20.60
N PHE A 218 -13.62 -0.38 -19.86
CA PHE A 218 -14.14 0.97 -19.95
C PHE A 218 -13.02 1.94 -20.36
N LYS A 219 -13.37 3.01 -21.04
CA LYS A 219 -12.48 4.14 -21.29
C LYS A 219 -12.93 5.36 -20.50
N ARG A 220 -11.97 6.17 -20.11
CA ARG A 220 -12.23 7.47 -19.49
C ARG A 220 -12.66 8.45 -20.58
N SER A 221 -13.89 8.93 -20.52
CA SER A 221 -14.43 9.90 -21.50
C SER A 221 -14.13 11.33 -21.06
N THR A 222 -14.42 11.64 -19.79
CA THR A 222 -14.14 12.94 -19.17
C THR A 222 -13.69 12.71 -17.73
N VAL A 223 -13.40 13.80 -16.99
CA VAL A 223 -13.13 13.69 -15.56
C VAL A 223 -14.31 12.98 -14.87
N ASN A 224 -13.99 11.87 -14.21
CA ASN A 224 -14.96 11.03 -13.46
C ASN A 224 -16.09 10.39 -14.30
N ARG A 225 -15.93 10.27 -15.61
CA ARG A 225 -16.90 9.55 -16.44
C ARG A 225 -16.24 8.41 -17.20
N TYR A 226 -16.81 7.21 -17.06
CA TYR A 226 -16.40 6.00 -17.73
C TYR A 226 -17.49 5.54 -18.69
N GLU A 227 -17.09 5.16 -19.88
CA GLU A 227 -17.98 4.63 -20.92
C GLU A 227 -17.49 3.23 -21.29
N LYS A 228 -18.44 2.29 -21.47
CA LYS A 228 -18.08 0.93 -21.86
C LYS A 228 -17.41 0.97 -23.24
N ASP A 229 -16.21 0.44 -23.32
CA ASP A 229 -15.38 0.42 -24.52
C ASP A 229 -15.57 -0.91 -25.26
N LEU A 230 -15.25 -2.01 -24.58
CA LEU A 230 -15.34 -3.35 -25.16
C LEU A 230 -15.59 -4.43 -24.10
N THR A 231 -16.07 -5.56 -24.54
CA THR A 231 -16.13 -6.80 -23.76
C THR A 231 -15.18 -7.81 -24.40
N VAL A 232 -14.28 -8.37 -23.60
CA VAL A 232 -13.24 -9.29 -24.04
C VAL A 232 -13.44 -10.64 -23.37
N GLU A 233 -13.42 -11.71 -24.15
CA GLU A 233 -13.42 -13.08 -23.64
C GLU A 233 -12.16 -13.34 -22.83
N ALA A 234 -12.30 -14.08 -21.72
CA ALA A 234 -11.19 -14.33 -20.80
C ALA A 234 -10.01 -15.02 -21.47
N GLU A 235 -10.28 -15.92 -22.41
CA GLU A 235 -9.24 -16.64 -23.20
C GLU A 235 -8.36 -15.69 -24.03
N ARG A 236 -8.85 -14.49 -24.34
CA ARG A 236 -8.17 -13.46 -25.12
C ARG A 236 -7.59 -12.35 -24.27
N ALA A 237 -7.54 -12.53 -22.96
CA ALA A 237 -7.08 -11.53 -22.01
C ALA A 237 -5.99 -12.11 -21.12
N LEU A 238 -4.99 -11.31 -20.82
CA LEU A 238 -3.92 -11.66 -19.89
C LEU A 238 -4.14 -10.85 -18.62
N PHE A 239 -4.53 -11.52 -17.56
CA PHE A 239 -4.92 -10.87 -16.32
C PHE A 239 -3.89 -11.14 -15.22
N LEU A 240 -3.18 -10.10 -14.83
CA LEU A 240 -2.18 -10.14 -13.77
C LEU A 240 -2.85 -9.76 -12.45
N VAL A 241 -2.97 -10.72 -11.56
CA VAL A 241 -3.58 -10.57 -10.24
C VAL A 241 -2.89 -11.48 -9.24
N ASP A 242 -2.78 -11.04 -7.99
CA ASP A 242 -2.21 -11.80 -6.87
C ASP A 242 -3.26 -11.92 -5.75
N PRO A 243 -4.20 -12.90 -5.83
CA PRO A 243 -5.25 -13.07 -4.84
C PRO A 243 -4.69 -13.71 -3.56
N PHE A 244 -5.08 -13.19 -2.39
CA PHE A 244 -4.74 -13.79 -1.09
C PHE A 244 -5.87 -14.68 -0.52
N ARG A 245 -7.03 -14.74 -1.17
CA ARG A 245 -8.16 -15.63 -0.86
C ARG A 245 -8.70 -16.26 -2.14
N ALA A 246 -9.21 -17.49 -2.02
CA ALA A 246 -9.71 -18.23 -3.17
C ALA A 246 -10.97 -17.63 -3.82
N ASP A 247 -11.73 -16.83 -3.09
CA ASP A 247 -12.95 -16.15 -3.57
C ASP A 247 -12.70 -14.75 -4.14
N MET A 248 -11.43 -14.34 -4.23
CA MET A 248 -11.03 -13.06 -4.84
C MET A 248 -10.86 -13.19 -6.35
N TYR A 249 -11.62 -12.42 -7.07
CA TYR A 249 -11.49 -12.26 -8.52
C TYR A 249 -10.69 -11.04 -8.94
N ARG A 250 -10.64 -10.02 -8.09
CA ARG A 250 -9.89 -8.78 -8.31
C ARG A 250 -8.79 -8.67 -7.25
N GLY A 251 -7.71 -8.02 -7.61
CA GLY A 251 -6.63 -7.72 -6.67
C GLY A 251 -6.89 -6.47 -5.84
N VAL A 252 -6.11 -6.30 -4.78
CA VAL A 252 -6.08 -5.12 -3.91
C VAL A 252 -4.70 -4.50 -3.96
N PRO A 253 -4.56 -3.16 -3.97
CA PRO A 253 -3.27 -2.50 -3.86
C PRO A 253 -2.42 -3.10 -2.74
N LEU A 254 -1.18 -3.51 -3.05
CA LEU A 254 -0.32 -4.19 -2.07
C LEU A 254 -0.05 -3.33 -0.83
N MET A 255 -0.03 -2.00 -0.99
CA MET A 255 0.16 -1.08 0.13
C MET A 255 -1.12 -0.79 0.93
N GLY A 256 -2.27 -1.34 0.53
CA GLY A 256 -3.56 -1.08 1.16
C GLY A 256 -3.53 -1.11 2.69
N PRO A 257 -2.99 -2.18 3.34
CA PRO A 257 -2.92 -2.26 4.80
C PRO A 257 -2.04 -1.17 5.45
N ALA A 258 -1.03 -0.67 4.74
CA ALA A 258 -0.12 0.35 5.27
C ALA A 258 -0.55 1.79 4.97
N MET A 259 -1.54 2.03 4.11
CA MET A 259 -1.94 3.38 3.69
C MET A 259 -2.22 4.32 4.89
N PRO A 260 -2.97 3.93 5.94
CA PRO A 260 -3.18 4.81 7.08
C PRO A 260 -1.87 5.18 7.78
N ARG A 261 -0.96 4.22 7.96
CA ARG A 261 0.35 4.42 8.60
C ARG A 261 1.29 5.30 7.79
N VAL A 262 1.25 5.16 6.46
CA VAL A 262 2.01 6.03 5.56
C VAL A 262 1.51 7.48 5.64
N ARG A 263 0.20 7.70 5.75
CA ARG A 263 -0.36 9.03 6.00
C ARG A 263 0.10 9.60 7.33
N ASP A 264 -0.03 8.82 8.42
CA ASP A 264 0.44 9.20 9.76
C ASP A 264 1.92 9.61 9.74
N LEU A 265 2.76 8.87 8.99
CA LEU A 265 4.18 9.18 8.82
C LEU A 265 4.41 10.56 8.22
N TYR A 266 3.74 10.87 7.12
CA TYR A 266 3.91 12.17 6.46
C TYR A 266 3.30 13.32 7.25
N GLU A 267 2.21 13.08 7.96
CA GLU A 267 1.63 14.05 8.88
C GLU A 267 2.58 14.34 10.06
N ALA A 268 3.15 13.31 10.67
CA ALA A 268 4.14 13.45 11.74
C ALA A 268 5.37 14.23 11.27
N ILE A 269 5.90 13.95 10.08
CA ILE A 269 7.03 14.71 9.48
C ILE A 269 6.63 16.16 9.29
N LYS A 270 5.44 16.43 8.75
CA LYS A 270 4.95 17.80 8.54
C LYS A 270 4.81 18.57 9.84
N LEU A 271 4.23 17.95 10.85
CA LEU A 271 4.07 18.57 12.18
C LEU A 271 5.43 18.84 12.84
N GLU A 272 6.38 17.91 12.74
CA GLU A 272 7.73 18.12 13.26
C GLU A 272 8.48 19.22 12.51
N MET A 273 8.33 19.33 11.19
CA MET A 273 8.88 20.44 10.43
C MET A 273 8.31 21.79 10.85
N VAL A 274 7.00 21.88 11.11
CA VAL A 274 6.35 23.09 11.62
C VAL A 274 6.89 23.44 12.99
N ALA A 275 6.99 22.46 13.88
CA ALA A 275 7.51 22.65 15.23
C ALA A 275 9.00 23.06 15.24
N ALA A 276 9.82 22.47 14.36
CA ALA A 276 11.22 22.86 14.19
C ALA A 276 11.37 24.30 13.66
N LYS A 277 10.52 24.68 12.69
CA LYS A 277 10.49 26.08 12.20
C LYS A 277 10.07 27.06 13.29
N ALA A 278 9.07 26.72 14.08
CA ALA A 278 8.64 27.53 15.22
C ALA A 278 9.75 27.67 16.27
N ALA A 279 10.42 26.56 16.60
CA ALA A 279 11.54 26.57 17.55
C ALA A 279 12.74 27.40 17.04
N SER A 280 13.08 27.32 15.76
CA SER A 280 14.16 28.10 15.16
C SER A 280 13.83 29.59 15.02
N GLY A 281 12.55 29.94 15.04
CA GLY A 281 12.10 31.35 14.98
C GLY A 281 12.31 32.12 16.28
N ILE A 282 12.60 31.44 17.40
CA ILE A 282 12.81 32.06 18.71
C ILE A 282 14.32 32.09 19.03
N ALA A 283 14.98 33.18 18.76
CA ALA A 283 16.44 33.29 18.90
C ALA A 283 16.92 33.58 20.31
N ALA A 284 16.15 34.31 21.13
CA ALA A 284 16.49 34.64 22.51
C ALA A 284 15.28 35.10 23.32
N PHE A 285 15.33 34.84 24.62
CA PHE A 285 14.39 35.39 25.60
C PHE A 285 15.18 36.34 26.53
N THR A 286 14.70 37.53 26.70
CA THR A 286 15.21 38.45 27.73
C THR A 286 14.14 38.52 28.82
N SER A 287 14.48 38.12 30.05
CA SER A 287 13.69 38.40 31.24
C SER A 287 14.38 39.41 32.10
N ASP A 288 13.68 40.45 32.50
CA ASP A 288 14.21 41.42 33.47
C ASP A 288 14.17 40.83 34.88
N ASN A 289 15.22 40.07 35.24
CA ASN A 289 15.47 39.67 36.62
C ASN A 289 16.33 40.72 37.30
N VAL A 290 15.69 41.75 37.78
CA VAL A 290 16.37 42.65 38.72
C VAL A 290 16.03 42.22 40.15
N ALA A 291 16.98 41.55 40.79
CA ALA A 291 16.96 41.40 42.25
C ALA A 291 17.19 42.81 42.86
N GLY A 292 16.11 43.49 43.16
CA GLY A 292 16.15 44.79 43.79
C GLY A 292 14.76 45.37 43.91
N GLU A 293 14.46 45.91 45.07
CA GLU A 293 13.22 46.57 45.43
C GLU A 293 12.77 47.54 44.32
N GLY A 294 11.82 47.11 43.51
CA GLY A 294 11.23 47.94 42.49
C GLY A 294 10.08 48.77 43.04
N PRO A 295 9.80 49.95 42.50
CA PRO A 295 8.67 50.76 42.92
C PRO A 295 7.37 49.97 42.79
N GLN A 296 6.52 50.10 43.81
CA GLN A 296 5.15 49.58 43.83
C GLN A 296 4.45 50.06 42.55
N TRP A 297 4.08 49.08 41.71
CA TRP A 297 3.28 49.37 40.52
C TRP A 297 1.85 49.62 40.93
N ASP A 298 1.46 50.89 40.89
CA ASP A 298 0.05 51.25 40.96
C ASP A 298 -0.58 50.97 39.57
N PRO A 299 -1.53 50.10 39.48
CA PRO A 299 -2.18 49.84 38.22
C PRO A 299 -2.96 51.09 37.81
N ALA A 300 -2.39 51.87 36.91
CA ALA A 300 -3.18 52.94 36.24
C ALA A 300 -4.43 52.30 35.66
N PRO A 301 -5.60 52.94 35.77
CA PRO A 301 -6.84 52.40 35.19
C PRO A 301 -6.64 52.26 33.68
N VAL A 302 -6.58 51.03 33.21
CA VAL A 302 -6.44 50.70 31.78
C VAL A 302 -7.79 50.96 31.12
N ASP A 303 -7.81 51.81 30.08
CA ASP A 303 -9.04 52.06 29.30
C ASP A 303 -9.53 50.75 28.68
N PRO A 304 -10.77 50.31 28.95
CA PRO A 304 -11.32 49.06 28.40
C PRO A 304 -11.25 48.94 26.88
N LYS A 305 -11.11 50.10 26.19
CA LYS A 305 -10.95 50.14 24.73
C LYS A 305 -9.55 49.81 24.27
N GLU A 306 -8.52 50.16 25.05
CA GLU A 306 -7.13 49.81 24.75
C GLU A 306 -6.88 48.31 25.01
N ASP A 307 -7.48 47.75 26.06
CA ASP A 307 -7.39 46.30 26.32
C ASP A 307 -8.12 45.47 25.26
N ALA A 308 -9.27 45.90 24.78
CA ALA A 308 -9.95 45.26 23.68
C ALA A 308 -9.19 45.30 22.34
N ALA A 309 -8.49 46.41 22.10
CA ALA A 309 -7.61 46.55 20.92
C ALA A 309 -6.35 45.66 21.06
N ARG A 310 -5.80 45.56 22.26
CA ARG A 310 -4.64 44.71 22.60
C ARG A 310 -5.00 43.20 22.54
N LEU A 311 -6.18 42.82 23.00
CA LEU A 311 -6.72 41.46 22.87
C LEU A 311 -7.00 41.10 21.39
N LYS A 312 -7.50 42.03 20.58
CA LYS A 312 -7.65 41.85 19.13
C LYS A 312 -6.33 41.65 18.41
N SER A 313 -5.28 42.38 18.81
CA SER A 313 -3.93 42.22 18.23
C SER A 313 -3.30 40.86 18.63
N LEU A 314 -3.70 40.30 19.78
CA LEU A 314 -3.27 38.97 20.24
C LEU A 314 -4.02 37.84 19.57
N GLN A 315 -5.19 38.07 18.97
CA GLN A 315 -5.97 37.10 18.19
C GLN A 315 -5.51 36.99 16.70
N GLY A 316 -4.73 37.94 16.21
CA GLY A 316 -4.04 37.80 14.93
C GLY A 316 -2.89 36.83 15.10
N GLY A 317 -2.94 35.70 14.39
CA GLY A 317 -1.90 34.68 14.46
C GLY A 317 -0.51 35.29 14.35
N TYR A 318 0.37 34.96 15.31
CA TYR A 318 1.75 35.45 15.31
C TYR A 318 2.48 34.82 14.11
N GLU A 319 2.87 35.66 13.18
CA GLU A 319 3.84 35.28 12.16
C GLU A 319 5.20 35.07 12.84
N VAL A 320 5.68 33.82 12.84
CA VAL A 320 6.98 33.49 13.44
C VAL A 320 8.07 33.96 12.48
N ILE A 321 8.64 35.11 12.79
CA ILE A 321 9.80 35.64 12.03
C ILE A 321 11.09 35.05 12.61
N PRO A 322 11.89 34.32 11.83
CA PRO A 322 13.14 33.74 12.29
C PRO A 322 14.09 34.77 12.85
N GLY A 323 14.68 34.51 14.03
CA GLY A 323 15.66 35.39 14.67
C GLY A 323 15.08 36.50 15.54
N ARG A 324 13.77 36.52 15.80
CA ARG A 324 13.16 37.54 16.65
C ARG A 324 13.44 37.29 18.14
N THR A 325 13.91 38.33 18.86
CA THR A 325 13.99 38.33 20.31
C THR A 325 12.61 38.61 20.89
N VAL A 326 12.12 37.77 21.79
CA VAL A 326 10.85 37.98 22.49
C VAL A 326 11.15 38.59 23.86
N HIS A 327 10.61 39.76 24.12
CA HIS A 327 10.70 40.41 25.45
C HIS A 327 9.51 39.92 26.31
N ILE A 328 9.83 39.37 27.49
CA ILE A 328 8.85 38.88 28.44
C ILE A 328 8.62 39.97 29.48
N PRO A 329 7.38 40.45 29.69
CA PRO A 329 7.05 41.41 30.71
C PRO A 329 7.36 40.87 32.12
N ARG A 330 7.70 41.78 33.04
CA ARG A 330 8.00 41.47 34.42
C ARG A 330 6.88 40.65 35.10
N GLY A 331 7.25 39.51 35.70
CA GLY A 331 6.30 38.65 36.38
C GLY A 331 5.56 37.59 35.50
N ALA A 332 5.71 37.62 34.18
CA ALA A 332 5.21 36.56 33.31
C ALA A 332 6.18 35.38 33.25
N LYS A 333 5.70 34.16 33.47
CA LYS A 333 6.46 32.94 33.24
C LYS A 333 6.22 32.52 31.81
N LEU A 334 7.27 32.29 31.08
CA LEU A 334 7.16 31.65 29.77
C LEU A 334 7.24 30.14 29.99
N ASP A 335 6.13 29.45 29.88
CA ASP A 335 6.12 28.00 29.72
C ASP A 335 6.48 27.69 28.27
N LEU A 336 7.77 27.50 28.04
CA LEU A 336 8.21 26.87 26.81
C LEU A 336 7.74 25.43 26.84
N ALA A 337 6.90 25.06 25.89
CA ALA A 337 6.64 23.65 25.66
C ALA A 337 7.98 22.89 25.65
N PRO A 338 8.13 21.82 26.45
CA PRO A 338 9.38 21.08 26.53
C PRO A 338 9.73 20.55 25.15
N GLY A 339 10.75 21.12 24.51
CA GLY A 339 11.09 20.74 23.14
C GLY A 339 12.08 21.64 22.43
N THR A 340 13.00 22.28 23.17
CA THR A 340 14.09 23.07 22.56
C THR A 340 15.11 22.24 21.79
N VAL A 341 15.15 20.90 22.00
CA VAL A 341 16.02 19.97 21.25
C VAL A 341 15.13 19.13 20.31
N ARG A 342 15.04 19.56 19.08
CA ARG A 342 14.32 18.85 18.01
C ARG A 342 15.22 18.55 16.81
N PRO A 343 15.04 17.45 16.08
CA PRO A 343 14.11 16.34 16.39
C PRO A 343 14.56 15.52 17.60
N THR A 344 13.59 15.01 18.35
CA THR A 344 13.88 14.12 19.49
C THR A 344 14.24 12.72 18.99
N GLY A 345 15.05 11.94 19.76
CA GLY A 345 15.32 10.54 19.43
C GLY A 345 14.04 9.68 19.30
N ALA A 346 13.00 10.02 20.04
CA ALA A 346 11.69 9.38 19.95
C ALA A 346 11.02 9.58 18.56
N PHE A 347 11.21 10.74 17.93
CA PHE A 347 10.68 10.99 16.59
C PHE A 347 11.32 10.08 15.54
N GLN A 348 12.64 9.85 15.62
CA GLN A 348 13.33 8.92 14.74
C GLN A 348 12.79 7.49 14.86
N VAL A 349 12.56 7.01 16.09
CA VAL A 349 11.98 5.70 16.35
C VAL A 349 10.57 5.59 15.77
N LEU A 350 9.76 6.64 15.88
CA LEU A 350 8.43 6.68 15.29
C LEU A 350 8.49 6.57 13.76
N ILE A 351 9.37 7.32 13.11
CA ILE A 351 9.58 7.24 11.64
C ILE A 351 9.97 5.82 11.23
N ASP A 352 10.90 5.19 11.96
CA ASP A 352 11.37 3.84 11.66
C ASP A 352 10.24 2.81 11.80
N VAL A 353 9.39 2.92 12.83
CA VAL A 353 8.23 2.04 13.01
C VAL A 353 7.24 2.18 11.85
N LEU A 354 6.87 3.42 11.50
CA LEU A 354 5.91 3.66 10.43
C LEU A 354 6.44 3.26 9.04
N ALA A 355 7.75 3.45 8.79
CA ALA A 355 8.38 2.99 7.55
C ALA A 355 8.45 1.45 7.46
N ARG A 356 8.57 0.74 8.60
CA ARG A 356 8.50 -0.72 8.66
C ARG A 356 7.12 -1.26 8.29
N GLU A 357 6.04 -0.56 8.63
CA GLU A 357 4.68 -0.93 8.22
C GLU A 357 4.55 -0.96 6.68
N LEU A 358 5.13 0.01 5.99
CA LEU A 358 5.16 0.01 4.52
C LEU A 358 5.98 -1.17 3.96
N ALA A 359 7.14 -1.46 4.57
CA ALA A 359 7.98 -2.58 4.18
C ALA A 359 7.24 -3.92 4.34
N GLN A 360 6.54 -4.11 5.45
CA GLN A 360 5.74 -5.30 5.71
C GLN A 360 4.57 -5.45 4.71
N ALA A 361 3.85 -4.38 4.42
CA ALA A 361 2.76 -4.41 3.45
C ALA A 361 3.23 -4.81 2.04
N LEU A 362 4.40 -4.36 1.62
CA LEU A 362 5.01 -4.74 0.34
C LEU A 362 5.74 -6.09 0.41
N ASN A 363 5.81 -6.71 1.59
CA ASN A 363 6.59 -7.93 1.85
C ASN A 363 8.05 -7.79 1.39
N THR A 364 8.66 -6.66 1.74
CA THR A 364 10.05 -6.33 1.44
C THR A 364 10.83 -6.09 2.73
N PRO A 365 12.17 -6.29 2.72
CA PRO A 365 12.99 -5.94 3.87
C PRO A 365 12.93 -4.45 4.19
N PHE A 366 13.05 -4.09 5.46
CA PHE A 366 13.03 -2.69 5.88
C PHE A 366 14.17 -1.87 5.26
N GLY A 367 15.38 -2.41 5.19
CA GLY A 367 16.50 -1.74 4.57
C GLY A 367 16.28 -1.39 3.09
N PHE A 368 15.48 -2.16 2.37
CA PHE A 368 15.10 -1.85 0.99
C PHE A 368 14.23 -0.60 0.89
N VAL A 369 13.34 -0.40 1.84
CA VAL A 369 12.46 0.77 1.90
C VAL A 369 13.22 1.99 2.43
N TYR A 370 13.99 1.79 3.50
CA TYR A 370 14.65 2.85 4.24
C TYR A 370 15.98 2.36 4.83
N ARG A 371 17.05 3.12 4.73
CA ARG A 371 18.36 2.90 5.38
C ARG A 371 19.15 1.65 4.98
N MET A 372 19.11 1.22 3.73
CA MET A 372 19.89 0.07 3.28
C MET A 372 21.41 0.21 3.54
N GLY A 373 21.95 1.42 3.48
CA GLY A 373 23.38 1.69 3.67
C GLY A 373 23.88 1.64 5.12
N GLU A 374 22.98 1.60 6.11
CA GLU A 374 23.34 1.59 7.54
C GLU A 374 23.45 0.17 8.12
N LEU A 375 23.15 -0.86 7.32
CA LEU A 375 23.12 -2.25 7.78
C LEU A 375 24.53 -2.86 7.77
N GLY A 376 24.87 -3.59 8.83
CA GLY A 376 26.11 -4.39 8.88
C GLY A 376 26.07 -5.55 7.87
N GLY A 377 27.24 -6.00 7.40
CA GLY A 377 27.38 -6.94 6.29
C GLY A 377 26.55 -8.22 6.38
N VAL A 378 26.42 -8.83 7.55
CA VAL A 378 25.58 -10.05 7.75
C VAL A 378 24.11 -9.73 7.63
N THR A 379 23.63 -8.68 8.28
CA THR A 379 22.23 -8.25 8.22
C THR A 379 21.85 -7.85 6.79
N GLN A 380 22.73 -7.13 6.11
CA GLN A 380 22.53 -6.75 4.70
C GLN A 380 22.38 -7.97 3.79
N ARG A 381 23.17 -9.03 3.99
CA ARG A 381 23.04 -10.28 3.22
C ARG A 381 21.68 -10.93 3.43
N VAL A 382 21.20 -11.01 4.67
CA VAL A 382 19.89 -11.59 4.98
C VAL A 382 18.78 -10.78 4.31
N GLU A 383 18.82 -9.46 4.38
CA GLU A 383 17.84 -8.60 3.73
C GLU A 383 17.87 -8.72 2.20
N VAL A 384 19.06 -8.78 1.60
CA VAL A 384 19.20 -9.01 0.15
C VAL A 384 18.59 -10.35 -0.25
N MET A 385 18.82 -11.42 0.53
CA MET A 385 18.20 -12.73 0.28
C MET A 385 16.67 -12.70 0.38
N GLN A 386 16.12 -12.00 1.38
CA GLN A 386 14.67 -11.83 1.51
C GLN A 386 14.08 -11.04 0.33
N LEU A 387 14.74 -9.94 -0.04
CA LEU A 387 14.35 -9.17 -1.22
C LEU A 387 14.39 -10.05 -2.49
N GLN A 388 15.45 -10.82 -2.69
CA GLN A 388 15.59 -11.69 -3.85
C GLN A 388 14.40 -12.66 -3.97
N ARG A 389 13.98 -13.29 -2.87
CA ARG A 389 12.79 -14.18 -2.85
C ARG A 389 11.52 -13.44 -3.27
N ARG A 390 11.35 -12.18 -2.83
CA ARG A 390 10.20 -11.37 -3.24
C ARG A 390 10.22 -11.04 -4.73
N LEU A 391 11.40 -10.71 -5.27
CA LEU A 391 11.55 -10.46 -6.70
C LEU A 391 11.30 -11.72 -7.53
N GLU A 392 11.77 -12.88 -7.07
CA GLU A 392 11.54 -14.19 -7.70
C GLU A 392 10.05 -14.55 -7.74
N TYR A 393 9.33 -14.27 -6.66
CA TYR A 393 7.88 -14.44 -6.62
C TYR A 393 7.18 -13.62 -7.71
N PHE A 394 7.51 -12.34 -7.85
CA PHE A 394 6.94 -11.51 -8.91
C PHE A 394 7.35 -11.97 -10.31
N ARG A 395 8.59 -12.40 -10.48
CA ARG A 395 9.08 -12.96 -11.75
C ARG A 395 8.30 -14.20 -12.15
N GLN A 396 8.05 -15.09 -11.18
CA GLN A 396 7.24 -16.29 -11.43
C GLN A 396 5.81 -15.92 -11.81
N LEU A 397 5.16 -15.05 -11.07
CA LEU A 397 3.80 -14.57 -11.35
C LEU A 397 3.69 -13.94 -12.75
N LEU A 398 4.67 -13.09 -13.11
CA LEU A 398 4.74 -12.49 -14.44
C LEU A 398 4.98 -13.53 -15.54
N THR A 399 5.82 -14.54 -15.26
CA THR A 399 6.09 -15.63 -16.22
C THR A 399 4.82 -16.40 -16.50
N ASP A 400 4.12 -16.84 -15.48
CA ASP A 400 2.94 -17.69 -15.60
C ASP A 400 1.75 -16.98 -16.24
N LEU A 401 1.50 -15.72 -15.84
CA LEU A 401 0.29 -15.00 -16.25
C LEU A 401 0.46 -14.13 -17.50
N ILE A 402 1.67 -13.70 -17.81
CA ILE A 402 1.92 -12.74 -18.92
C ILE A 402 2.93 -13.29 -19.93
N LEU A 403 4.13 -13.65 -19.48
CA LEU A 403 5.25 -13.86 -20.40
C LEU A 403 5.11 -15.14 -21.22
N ASP A 404 4.75 -16.26 -20.59
CA ASP A 404 4.55 -17.52 -21.28
C ASP A 404 3.35 -17.49 -22.22
N PRO A 405 2.17 -16.98 -21.82
CA PRO A 405 1.05 -16.81 -22.74
C PRO A 405 1.37 -15.89 -23.92
N VAL A 406 2.10 -14.78 -23.71
CA VAL A 406 2.51 -13.88 -24.78
C VAL A 406 3.48 -14.56 -25.74
N ARG A 407 4.50 -15.28 -25.20
CA ARG A 407 5.44 -16.06 -26.02
C ARG A 407 4.69 -17.06 -26.91
N ASP A 408 3.79 -17.83 -26.31
CA ASP A 408 3.03 -18.87 -27.01
C ASP A 408 2.20 -18.27 -28.15
N LEU A 409 1.53 -17.15 -27.87
CA LEU A 409 0.73 -16.43 -28.87
C LEU A 409 1.57 -15.89 -30.02
N VAL A 410 2.69 -15.25 -29.72
CA VAL A 410 3.56 -14.60 -30.73
C VAL A 410 4.30 -15.63 -31.56
N LEU A 411 4.84 -16.70 -30.95
CA LEU A 411 5.52 -17.76 -31.70
C LEU A 411 4.54 -18.55 -32.57
N ALA A 412 3.35 -18.88 -32.03
CA ALA A 412 2.32 -19.56 -32.84
C ALA A 412 1.92 -18.74 -34.06
N GLU A 413 1.79 -17.42 -33.94
CA GLU A 413 1.53 -16.53 -35.06
C GLU A 413 2.67 -16.53 -36.10
N GLY A 414 3.92 -16.39 -35.61
CA GLY A 414 5.09 -16.42 -36.49
C GLY A 414 5.24 -17.73 -37.26
N ILE A 415 4.87 -18.88 -36.64
CA ILE A 415 4.84 -20.19 -37.31
C ILE A 415 3.71 -20.23 -38.32
N ALA A 416 2.49 -19.79 -37.97
CA ALA A 416 1.34 -19.79 -38.86
C ALA A 416 1.53 -18.94 -40.08
N GLU A 417 2.25 -17.82 -39.93
CA GLU A 417 2.59 -16.93 -41.05
C GLU A 417 3.84 -17.40 -41.86
N GLY A 418 4.46 -18.51 -41.46
CA GLY A 418 5.67 -19.03 -42.14
C GLY A 418 6.93 -18.18 -41.92
N LYS A 419 6.93 -17.23 -40.97
CA LYS A 419 8.08 -16.37 -40.69
C LYS A 419 9.18 -17.11 -39.88
N ILE A 420 8.80 -18.10 -39.12
CA ILE A 420 9.71 -18.95 -38.35
C ILE A 420 9.34 -20.44 -38.53
N PRO A 421 10.32 -21.36 -38.43
CA PRO A 421 10.05 -22.78 -38.64
C PRO A 421 9.18 -23.35 -37.55
N ALA A 422 8.32 -24.31 -37.90
CA ALA A 422 7.51 -25.04 -36.91
C ALA A 422 8.37 -26.09 -36.18
N HIS A 423 8.19 -26.21 -34.88
CA HIS A 423 8.79 -27.26 -34.08
C HIS A 423 7.81 -27.70 -32.97
N PRO A 424 7.66 -29.00 -32.65
CA PRO A 424 6.70 -29.47 -31.65
C PRO A 424 6.94 -28.86 -30.25
N ASN A 425 8.18 -28.57 -29.91
CA ASN A 425 8.58 -28.01 -28.62
C ASN A 425 8.76 -26.47 -28.65
N TYR A 426 8.04 -25.74 -29.50
CA TYR A 426 8.22 -24.28 -29.65
C TYR A 426 7.91 -23.50 -28.37
N LYS A 427 7.13 -24.07 -27.45
CA LYS A 427 6.80 -23.47 -26.16
C LYS A 427 7.87 -23.66 -25.09
N VAL A 428 8.86 -24.52 -25.35
CA VAL A 428 9.88 -24.85 -24.34
C VAL A 428 10.97 -23.77 -24.34
N GLY A 429 11.13 -23.11 -23.21
CA GLY A 429 12.15 -22.08 -23.06
C GLY A 429 12.14 -21.46 -21.66
N VAL A 430 13.04 -20.54 -21.42
CA VAL A 430 13.25 -19.89 -20.13
C VAL A 430 13.39 -18.40 -20.32
N TRP A 431 12.71 -17.64 -19.49
CA TRP A 431 12.90 -16.19 -19.38
C TRP A 431 14.16 -15.89 -18.57
N GLN A 432 15.05 -15.13 -19.13
CA GLN A 432 16.24 -14.66 -18.45
C GLN A 432 15.96 -13.30 -17.82
N TRP A 433 16.11 -13.26 -16.53
CA TRP A 433 16.04 -12.06 -15.73
C TRP A 433 17.45 -11.48 -15.50
N GLY A 434 17.53 -10.25 -15.01
CA GLY A 434 18.82 -9.68 -14.60
C GLY A 434 19.52 -10.52 -13.53
N ALA A 435 20.80 -10.22 -13.32
CA ALA A 435 21.59 -10.91 -12.31
C ALA A 435 20.91 -10.89 -10.93
N HIS A 436 21.15 -11.93 -10.14
CA HIS A 436 20.73 -11.94 -8.75
C HIS A 436 21.39 -10.79 -8.01
N LEU A 437 20.62 -10.19 -7.09
CA LEU A 437 21.18 -9.22 -6.16
C LEU A 437 22.12 -9.92 -5.21
N THR A 438 23.31 -9.39 -5.04
CA THR A 438 24.31 -9.92 -4.12
C THR A 438 24.95 -8.77 -3.35
N ALA A 439 25.19 -9.00 -2.08
CA ALA A 439 25.94 -8.08 -1.22
C ALA A 439 27.47 -8.34 -1.29
N ASP A 440 27.89 -9.50 -1.79
CA ASP A 440 29.30 -9.92 -1.86
C ASP A 440 29.52 -10.79 -3.09
N VAL A 441 29.92 -10.15 -4.19
CA VAL A 441 30.14 -10.82 -5.48
C VAL A 441 31.22 -11.90 -5.40
N GLY A 442 32.29 -11.67 -4.63
CA GLY A 442 33.40 -12.59 -4.49
C GLY A 442 32.98 -13.89 -3.80
N HIS A 443 32.26 -13.79 -2.69
CA HIS A 443 31.79 -14.96 -1.94
C HIS A 443 30.77 -15.76 -2.75
N ASP A 444 29.81 -15.09 -3.40
CA ASP A 444 28.78 -15.77 -4.20
C ASP A 444 29.38 -16.46 -5.44
N THR A 445 30.39 -15.84 -6.07
CA THR A 445 31.07 -16.43 -7.22
C THR A 445 31.86 -17.69 -6.80
N ASN A 446 32.55 -17.66 -5.67
CA ASN A 446 33.26 -18.81 -5.14
C ASN A 446 32.31 -19.94 -4.73
N ALA A 447 31.19 -19.62 -4.09
CA ALA A 447 30.18 -20.61 -3.73
C ALA A 447 29.57 -21.27 -4.98
N ARG A 448 29.26 -20.52 -6.03
CA ARG A 448 28.79 -21.06 -7.32
C ARG A 448 29.82 -21.91 -8.02
N ALA A 449 31.09 -21.50 -8.03
CA ALA A 449 32.19 -22.29 -8.59
C ALA A 449 32.31 -23.62 -7.86
N THR A 450 32.22 -23.62 -6.54
CA THR A 450 32.25 -24.85 -5.72
C THR A 450 31.07 -25.76 -6.00
N MET A 451 29.84 -25.20 -6.13
CA MET A 451 28.63 -25.97 -6.48
C MET A 451 28.75 -26.61 -7.86
N LEU A 452 29.27 -25.88 -8.86
CA LEU A 452 29.54 -26.43 -10.19
C LEU A 452 30.56 -27.55 -10.16
N GLN A 453 31.64 -27.40 -9.40
CA GLN A 453 32.64 -28.45 -9.21
C GLN A 453 32.10 -29.71 -8.53
N MET A 454 31.13 -29.54 -7.61
CA MET A 454 30.43 -30.64 -6.93
C MET A 454 29.30 -31.24 -7.76
N GLY A 455 29.00 -30.71 -8.95
CA GLY A 455 27.88 -31.17 -9.79
C GLY A 455 26.47 -30.89 -9.21
N LEU A 456 26.37 -29.95 -8.28
CA LEU A 456 25.12 -29.59 -7.62
C LEU A 456 24.26 -28.58 -8.39
N THR A 457 24.83 -27.96 -9.40
CA THR A 457 24.10 -27.03 -10.32
C THR A 457 24.63 -27.22 -11.75
N ASN A 458 23.71 -27.14 -12.73
CA ASN A 458 24.04 -27.10 -14.17
C ASN A 458 24.26 -25.67 -14.64
#